data_4ab6477fde62c0054154c949cec4fbf4
#
_entry.id   4ab6477fde62c0054154c949cec4fbf4
#
_cell.length_a   1.000
_cell.length_b   1.000
_cell.length_c   1.000
_cell.angle_alpha   90.00
_cell.angle_beta   90.00
_cell.angle_gamma   90.00
#
_symmetry.space_group_name_H-M   'P 1'
#
loop_
_entity.id
_entity.type
_entity.pdbx_description
1 polymer ?
#
loop_
_entity_poly.entity_id
_entity_poly.type
_entity_poly.pdbx_seq_one_letter_code
_entity_poly.pdbx_strand_id
1 'polypeptide(L)'
;MKKRILSILLVAALAAGTLFGCGSVKEETNETTKTIEEGAADAKTASNADSITNTEPVEITIAYPSDDGAEEKLNTLIEEFNKSYPNIKVNYELIPFSSWPDYITKLKTMVAGGTGPDVARLAVEGIQSFVADGMALPFDDFIAENADLMEELGVNDIHPNINAPFQIDGKTYGFAWDWNNIVMFLNKDVFAEKNIELPSADWDKDKFLEIAQALTYEKDGEKVYGTVAPTDYFTVTAWLYNNNASVLNEDMTKCTLNSPEAIETIQFLYDLVYKYGVAPSPSAGLDTSNLFMNGQIAMLGNGRWSIASLANNNFEDYDIQALPALSTRQSAFGSGSFPVLSSTKHPYEAMLFSSWLSASSFSQETFLKTDSVPSRISVMEKILPTMLPENGMLWRESADVAKSIQAPKQLTDVTAVFDKYMSLIFANEISVEDGMNKATEEIDAILAE
;
A
#
# COMPACT_ATOMS: atom_id res chain seq x y z
N MET A 1 -0.08 34.94 46.46
CA MET A 1 1.26 34.70 47.06
C MET A 1 2.08 33.96 46.02
N LYS A 2 2.89 34.64 45.24
CA LYS A 2 4.38 34.70 45.25
C LYS A 2 5.00 33.30 45.39
N LYS A 3 5.74 32.75 44.40
CA LYS A 3 7.09 33.22 43.98
C LYS A 3 7.45 32.70 42.58
N ARG A 4 8.06 33.57 41.79
CA ARG A 4 8.93 33.37 40.62
C ARG A 4 10.33 32.91 41.07
N ILE A 5 11.07 32.22 40.22
CA ILE A 5 12.55 32.23 40.04
C ILE A 5 12.77 31.60 38.67
N LEU A 6 13.24 32.12 37.71
CA LEU A 6 14.27 32.88 36.98
C LEU A 6 15.71 32.44 37.27
N SER A 7 16.42 31.92 36.26
CA SER A 7 17.90 31.98 36.08
C SER A 7 18.20 31.35 34.71
N ILE A 8 18.53 32.06 33.67
CA ILE A 8 19.78 32.77 33.27
C ILE A 8 20.80 31.86 32.62
N LEU A 9 21.02 32.21 31.35
CA LEU A 9 22.08 31.95 30.38
C LEU A 9 23.49 31.70 30.93
N LEU A 10 24.27 30.86 30.21
CA LEU A 10 25.69 31.14 30.04
C LEU A 10 26.13 30.75 28.59
N VAL A 11 26.54 31.77 27.88
CA VAL A 11 27.32 31.73 26.60
C VAL A 11 28.79 31.76 26.99
N ALA A 12 29.61 30.95 26.34
CA ALA A 12 31.04 31.24 26.27
C ALA A 12 31.60 30.70 24.93
N ALA A 13 31.91 31.65 24.07
CA ALA A 13 32.78 31.49 22.91
C ALA A 13 34.23 31.60 23.37
N LEU A 14 35.12 30.85 22.75
CA LEU A 14 36.55 31.18 22.68
C LEU A 14 37.12 30.71 21.35
N ALA A 15 37.62 31.68 20.62
CA ALA A 15 38.32 31.56 19.36
C ALA A 15 39.84 31.69 19.58
N ALA A 16 40.53 31.41 18.46
CA ALA A 16 41.91 31.80 18.09
C ALA A 16 43.07 30.88 18.55
N GLY A 17 43.84 30.42 17.67
CA GLY A 17 44.82 30.86 16.74
C GLY A 17 45.96 29.80 16.73
N THR A 18 46.79 29.63 15.80
CA THR A 18 47.59 30.38 14.87
C THR A 18 48.40 29.41 13.99
N LEU A 19 48.42 29.63 12.72
CA LEU A 19 49.52 29.83 11.76
C LEU A 19 50.91 29.18 12.03
N PHE A 20 51.40 28.50 11.02
CA PHE A 20 52.63 28.61 10.26
C PHE A 20 53.23 27.26 9.80
N GLY A 21 53.55 27.19 8.48
CA GLY A 21 54.44 26.15 7.95
C GLY A 21 54.33 26.02 6.43
N CYS A 22 54.88 27.02 5.69
CA CYS A 22 55.18 26.89 4.26
C CYS A 22 56.31 25.88 4.04
N GLY A 23 56.11 25.00 3.04
CA GLY A 23 57.14 24.14 2.47
C GLY A 23 56.77 23.77 1.05
N SER A 24 57.26 24.48 0.08
CA SER A 24 57.18 24.23 -1.35
C SER A 24 58.10 23.08 -1.76
N VAL A 25 57.62 22.04 -2.45
CA VAL A 25 58.39 21.19 -3.35
C VAL A 25 57.54 20.72 -4.50
N LYS A 26 57.96 21.18 -5.69
CA LYS A 26 57.91 20.71 -7.07
C LYS A 26 56.90 19.64 -7.49
N GLU A 27 56.24 20.03 -8.61
CA GLU A 27 55.59 19.16 -9.61
C GLU A 27 56.49 17.98 -10.03
N GLU A 28 55.88 16.79 -10.01
CA GLU A 28 56.17 15.75 -10.99
C GLU A 28 54.82 15.17 -11.44
N THR A 29 54.52 15.41 -12.70
CA THR A 29 53.45 14.81 -13.48
C THR A 29 53.74 13.34 -13.63
N ASN A 30 52.82 12.49 -13.17
CA ASN A 30 52.68 11.13 -13.67
C ASN A 30 51.19 10.81 -13.82
N GLU A 31 50.74 10.86 -15.08
CA GLU A 31 49.49 10.24 -15.55
C GLU A 31 49.57 8.75 -15.24
N THR A 32 48.66 8.30 -14.40
CA THR A 32 48.29 6.87 -14.38
C THR A 32 46.82 6.80 -14.25
N THR A 33 46.18 6.73 -15.42
CA THR A 33 44.79 6.32 -15.62
C THR A 33 44.63 4.94 -14.99
N LYS A 34 44.07 4.85 -13.80
CA LYS A 34 43.56 3.60 -13.24
C LYS A 34 42.08 3.52 -13.61
N THR A 35 41.82 2.73 -14.64
CA THR A 35 40.58 2.06 -14.90
C THR A 35 40.08 1.42 -13.59
N ILE A 36 38.94 1.86 -13.11
CA ILE A 36 38.20 1.12 -12.09
C ILE A 36 37.59 -0.06 -12.83
N GLU A 37 38.21 -1.22 -12.74
CA GLU A 37 37.60 -2.49 -13.10
C GLU A 37 36.45 -2.74 -12.12
N GLU A 38 35.29 -2.93 -12.70
CA GLU A 38 34.09 -3.48 -12.07
C GLU A 38 34.44 -4.76 -11.34
N GLY A 39 34.45 -4.69 -10.03
CA GLY A 39 34.43 -5.87 -9.17
C GLY A 39 33.01 -6.41 -9.11
N ALA A 40 32.54 -7.01 -10.20
CA ALA A 40 31.44 -7.96 -10.12
C ALA A 40 31.98 -9.15 -9.30
N ALA A 41 31.61 -9.20 -8.03
CA ALA A 41 31.79 -10.39 -7.25
C ALA A 41 30.98 -11.50 -7.93
N ASP A 42 31.70 -12.47 -8.51
CA ASP A 42 31.12 -13.75 -8.91
C ASP A 42 30.40 -14.36 -7.69
N ALA A 43 29.10 -14.12 -7.60
CA ALA A 43 28.22 -14.98 -6.85
C ALA A 43 28.24 -16.32 -7.60
N LYS A 44 29.07 -17.24 -7.14
CA LYS A 44 29.04 -18.62 -7.59
C LYS A 44 27.62 -19.11 -7.35
N THR A 45 26.90 -19.33 -8.44
CA THR A 45 25.69 -20.14 -8.47
C THR A 45 26.03 -21.50 -7.89
N ALA A 46 25.77 -21.70 -6.62
CA ALA A 46 25.66 -23.04 -6.05
C ALA A 46 24.45 -23.68 -6.74
N SER A 47 24.63 -24.82 -7.39
CA SER A 47 23.56 -25.57 -8.02
C SER A 47 22.58 -26.01 -6.92
N ASN A 48 21.35 -25.50 -6.97
CA ASN A 48 20.40 -25.53 -5.85
C ASN A 48 19.63 -26.84 -5.68
N ALA A 49 19.89 -27.87 -6.51
CA ALA A 49 19.31 -29.20 -6.31
C ALA A 49 19.70 -29.85 -4.96
N ASP A 50 20.79 -29.37 -4.33
CA ASP A 50 21.25 -29.87 -3.03
C ASP A 50 20.60 -29.12 -1.83
N SER A 51 19.95 -27.97 -2.04
CA SER A 51 19.50 -27.12 -0.93
C SER A 51 18.19 -27.62 -0.27
N ILE A 52 17.29 -28.32 -1.00
CA ILE A 52 16.11 -28.98 -0.40
C ILE A 52 16.54 -30.13 0.53
N THR A 53 17.69 -30.72 0.31
CA THR A 53 18.27 -31.79 1.14
C THR A 53 19.23 -31.28 2.20
N ASN A 54 19.53 -29.95 2.22
CA ASN A 54 20.41 -29.37 3.22
C ASN A 54 19.72 -29.37 4.58
N THR A 55 20.24 -30.18 5.50
CA THR A 55 19.74 -30.30 6.88
C THR A 55 20.48 -29.41 7.87
N GLU A 56 21.42 -28.59 7.39
CA GLU A 56 22.10 -27.63 8.24
C GLU A 56 21.15 -26.53 8.68
N PRO A 57 21.15 -26.17 9.96
CA PRO A 57 20.28 -25.10 10.47
C PRO A 57 20.60 -23.76 9.81
N VAL A 58 19.57 -23.09 9.29
CA VAL A 58 19.64 -21.76 8.71
C VAL A 58 18.73 -20.82 9.50
N GLU A 59 19.16 -19.62 9.77
CA GLU A 59 18.34 -18.57 10.37
C GLU A 59 18.07 -17.45 9.34
N ILE A 60 16.79 -17.11 9.16
CA ILE A 60 16.35 -15.97 8.35
C ILE A 60 15.45 -15.06 9.18
N THR A 61 15.36 -13.80 8.78
CA THR A 61 14.53 -12.78 9.46
C THR A 61 13.54 -12.17 8.48
N ILE A 62 12.26 -12.06 8.90
CA ILE A 62 11.25 -11.30 8.19
C ILE A 62 10.95 -9.98 8.92
N ALA A 63 10.92 -8.85 8.17
CA ALA A 63 10.33 -7.61 8.66
C ALA A 63 8.84 -7.54 8.31
N TYR A 64 8.04 -7.12 9.28
CA TYR A 64 6.59 -7.02 9.14
C TYR A 64 6.08 -5.72 9.81
N PRO A 65 5.02 -5.06 9.27
CA PRO A 65 4.38 -3.94 9.96
C PRO A 65 3.84 -4.35 11.33
N SER A 66 4.10 -3.50 12.34
CA SER A 66 3.57 -3.69 13.69
C SER A 66 2.13 -3.17 13.73
N ASP A 67 1.19 -4.02 13.42
CA ASP A 67 -0.25 -3.81 13.57
C ASP A 67 -0.84 -4.72 14.67
N ASP A 68 -2.13 -4.54 14.98
CA ASP A 68 -2.82 -5.37 15.94
C ASP A 68 -2.88 -6.84 15.45
N GLY A 69 -2.31 -7.74 16.25
CA GLY A 69 -2.28 -9.17 15.95
C GLY A 69 -1.11 -9.63 15.07
N ALA A 70 -0.21 -8.74 14.62
CA ALA A 70 0.93 -9.10 13.77
C ALA A 70 1.82 -10.20 14.40
N GLU A 71 2.10 -10.10 15.69
CA GLU A 71 2.91 -11.09 16.41
C GLU A 71 2.26 -12.47 16.45
N GLU A 72 0.97 -12.55 16.80
CA GLU A 72 0.23 -13.81 16.82
C GLU A 72 0.14 -14.43 15.42
N LYS A 73 -0.13 -13.59 14.42
CA LYS A 73 -0.19 -13.95 13.01
C LYS A 73 1.13 -14.59 12.55
N LEU A 74 2.26 -13.91 12.78
CA LEU A 74 3.58 -14.39 12.38
C LEU A 74 3.97 -15.68 13.10
N ASN A 75 3.75 -15.77 14.42
CA ASN A 75 4.04 -16.97 15.19
C ASN A 75 3.29 -18.18 14.61
N THR A 76 2.01 -18.03 14.31
CA THR A 76 1.20 -19.11 13.74
C THR A 76 1.68 -19.53 12.34
N LEU A 77 2.05 -18.57 11.48
CA LEU A 77 2.59 -18.85 10.14
C LEU A 77 3.94 -19.56 10.22
N ILE A 78 4.82 -19.09 11.09
CA ILE A 78 6.16 -19.66 11.28
C ILE A 78 6.08 -21.07 11.86
N GLU A 79 5.21 -21.30 12.84
CA GLU A 79 4.97 -22.64 13.40
C GLU A 79 4.49 -23.63 12.34
N GLU A 80 3.59 -23.21 11.45
CA GLU A 80 3.12 -24.07 10.36
C GLU A 80 4.20 -24.34 9.32
N PHE A 81 4.93 -23.30 8.90
CA PHE A 81 6.06 -23.42 7.98
C PHE A 81 7.11 -24.42 8.51
N ASN A 82 7.45 -24.31 9.79
CA ASN A 82 8.46 -25.15 10.42
C ASN A 82 8.08 -26.64 10.53
N LYS A 83 6.78 -27.01 10.35
CA LYS A 83 6.39 -28.43 10.26
C LYS A 83 6.96 -29.09 9.01
N SER A 84 7.05 -28.35 7.90
CA SER A 84 7.60 -28.83 6.64
C SER A 84 9.11 -28.56 6.51
N TYR A 85 9.58 -27.46 7.10
CA TYR A 85 10.97 -26.97 6.96
C TYR A 85 11.63 -26.71 8.33
N PRO A 86 11.83 -27.77 9.16
CA PRO A 86 12.31 -27.62 10.55
C PRO A 86 13.76 -27.14 10.67
N ASN A 87 14.54 -27.21 9.60
CA ASN A 87 15.91 -26.71 9.54
C ASN A 87 16.02 -25.19 9.28
N ILE A 88 14.91 -24.52 8.91
CA ILE A 88 14.88 -23.09 8.68
C ILE A 88 14.24 -22.42 9.87
N LYS A 89 15.05 -21.77 10.71
CA LYS A 89 14.55 -20.96 11.80
C LYS A 89 14.20 -19.58 11.28
N VAL A 90 12.93 -19.17 11.40
CA VAL A 90 12.47 -17.85 11.01
C VAL A 90 12.33 -16.97 12.25
N ASN A 91 13.03 -15.84 12.27
CA ASN A 91 12.86 -14.77 13.24
C ASN A 91 12.02 -13.66 12.59
N TYR A 92 11.38 -12.79 13.38
CA TYR A 92 10.69 -11.64 12.85
C TYR A 92 11.09 -10.35 13.56
N GLU A 93 10.95 -9.24 12.83
CA GLU A 93 11.13 -7.90 13.33
C GLU A 93 9.87 -7.07 13.01
N LEU A 94 9.18 -6.62 14.07
CA LEU A 94 8.00 -5.77 13.94
C LEU A 94 8.44 -4.30 13.83
N ILE A 95 8.18 -3.70 12.68
CA ILE A 95 8.50 -2.30 12.42
C ILE A 95 7.25 -1.44 12.70
N PRO A 96 7.33 -0.41 13.59
CA PRO A 96 6.20 0.49 13.84
C PRO A 96 5.60 1.03 12.55
N PHE A 97 4.29 0.79 12.37
CA PHE A 97 3.55 1.13 11.17
C PHE A 97 2.62 2.32 11.44
N SER A 98 2.78 3.39 10.68
CA SER A 98 1.88 4.54 10.64
C SER A 98 1.33 4.74 9.22
N SER A 99 2.14 4.45 8.22
CA SER A 99 1.83 4.51 6.79
C SER A 99 2.84 3.69 6.00
N TRP A 100 2.50 3.32 4.76
CA TRP A 100 3.44 2.66 3.86
C TRP A 100 4.70 3.50 3.59
N PRO A 101 4.64 4.82 3.31
CA PRO A 101 5.84 5.64 3.14
C PRO A 101 6.80 5.61 4.33
N ASP A 102 6.29 5.70 5.57
CA ASP A 102 7.10 5.64 6.78
C ASP A 102 7.77 4.27 6.96
N TYR A 103 7.01 3.20 6.75
CA TYR A 103 7.51 1.83 6.83
C TYR A 103 8.60 1.56 5.79
N ILE A 104 8.37 1.94 4.53
CA ILE A 104 9.32 1.80 3.42
C ILE A 104 10.61 2.55 3.74
N THR A 105 10.52 3.78 4.25
CA THR A 105 11.69 4.60 4.62
C THR A 105 12.53 3.95 5.72
N LYS A 106 11.89 3.39 6.74
CA LYS A 106 12.58 2.66 7.82
C LYS A 106 13.27 1.41 7.28
N LEU A 107 12.57 0.61 6.48
CA LEU A 107 13.09 -0.62 5.89
C LEU A 107 14.30 -0.34 4.98
N LYS A 108 14.22 0.68 4.10
CA LYS A 108 15.36 1.12 3.28
C LYS A 108 16.56 1.54 4.12
N THR A 109 16.32 2.24 5.22
CA THR A 109 17.39 2.65 6.15
C THR A 109 18.10 1.43 6.77
N MET A 110 17.35 0.40 7.15
CA MET A 110 17.90 -0.86 7.70
C MET A 110 18.74 -1.58 6.64
N VAL A 111 18.23 -1.71 5.42
CA VAL A 111 18.97 -2.35 4.31
C VAL A 111 20.25 -1.58 3.99
N ALA A 112 20.19 -0.26 3.84
CA ALA A 112 21.36 0.58 3.58
C ALA A 112 22.37 0.56 4.73
N GLY A 113 21.92 0.37 5.97
CA GLY A 113 22.75 0.23 7.17
C GLY A 113 23.35 -1.15 7.36
N GLY A 114 23.07 -2.13 6.49
CA GLY A 114 23.56 -3.51 6.59
C GLY A 114 22.91 -4.34 7.70
N THR A 115 21.76 -3.90 8.20
CA THR A 115 20.92 -4.57 9.21
C THR A 115 19.57 -4.98 8.64
N GLY A 116 19.43 -5.00 7.31
CA GLY A 116 18.19 -5.37 6.64
C GLY A 116 17.81 -6.83 6.90
N PRO A 117 16.51 -7.15 6.93
CA PRO A 117 16.00 -8.51 7.03
C PRO A 117 16.27 -9.30 5.73
N ASP A 118 16.01 -10.61 5.75
CA ASP A 118 16.09 -11.46 4.57
C ASP A 118 14.83 -11.32 3.70
N VAL A 119 13.67 -11.22 4.35
CA VAL A 119 12.35 -11.06 3.73
C VAL A 119 11.65 -9.86 4.32
N ALA A 120 10.87 -9.14 3.56
CA ALA A 120 10.05 -8.05 4.09
C ALA A 120 8.60 -8.12 3.56
N ARG A 121 7.63 -7.84 4.43
CA ARG A 121 6.27 -7.52 3.97
C ARG A 121 6.30 -6.19 3.23
N LEU A 122 5.92 -6.18 1.97
CA LEU A 122 5.95 -4.96 1.16
C LEU A 122 4.73 -4.90 0.24
N ALA A 123 4.08 -3.75 0.22
CA ALA A 123 2.98 -3.49 -0.69
C ALA A 123 3.48 -2.91 -2.02
N VAL A 124 2.58 -2.84 -3.00
CA VAL A 124 2.85 -2.28 -4.33
C VAL A 124 3.46 -0.87 -4.25
N GLU A 125 3.15 -0.11 -3.23
CA GLU A 125 3.67 1.24 -2.95
C GLU A 125 5.20 1.28 -2.79
N GLY A 126 5.82 0.17 -2.42
CA GLY A 126 7.26 0.12 -2.15
C GLY A 126 8.09 -0.66 -3.16
N ILE A 127 7.51 -1.65 -3.83
CA ILE A 127 8.29 -2.63 -4.59
C ILE A 127 9.12 -2.00 -5.72
N GLN A 128 8.56 -1.05 -6.47
CA GLN A 128 9.27 -0.36 -7.55
C GLN A 128 10.55 0.32 -7.06
N SER A 129 10.47 1.00 -5.91
CA SER A 129 11.62 1.70 -5.35
C SER A 129 12.69 0.73 -4.81
N PHE A 130 12.30 -0.42 -4.25
CA PHE A 130 13.26 -1.44 -3.81
C PHE A 130 13.97 -2.11 -4.97
N VAL A 131 13.27 -2.37 -6.07
CA VAL A 131 13.88 -2.91 -7.30
C VAL A 131 14.81 -1.90 -7.94
N ALA A 132 14.38 -0.63 -8.09
CA ALA A 132 15.20 0.43 -8.66
C ALA A 132 16.49 0.69 -7.88
N ASP A 133 16.44 0.56 -6.56
CA ASP A 133 17.60 0.72 -5.67
C ASP A 133 18.46 -0.56 -5.53
N GLY A 134 18.13 -1.65 -6.25
CA GLY A 134 18.83 -2.94 -6.16
C GLY A 134 18.70 -3.63 -4.80
N MET A 135 17.64 -3.29 -4.04
CA MET A 135 17.42 -3.84 -2.69
C MET A 135 16.56 -5.10 -2.68
N ALA A 136 15.93 -5.50 -3.79
CA ALA A 136 15.17 -6.73 -3.93
C ALA A 136 15.84 -7.69 -4.91
N LEU A 137 15.76 -8.99 -4.64
CA LEU A 137 16.30 -10.04 -5.50
C LEU A 137 15.22 -10.59 -6.44
N PRO A 138 15.54 -10.85 -7.72
CA PRO A 138 14.63 -11.53 -8.64
C PRO A 138 14.51 -13.02 -8.29
N PHE A 139 13.31 -13.59 -8.50
CA PHE A 139 12.97 -14.98 -8.20
C PHE A 139 13.10 -15.92 -9.40
N ASP A 140 13.45 -15.42 -10.60
CA ASP A 140 13.33 -16.15 -11.86
C ASP A 140 14.14 -17.45 -11.86
N ASP A 141 15.39 -17.43 -11.40
CA ASP A 141 16.22 -18.64 -11.32
C ASP A 141 15.64 -19.63 -10.29
N PHE A 142 15.20 -19.14 -9.12
CA PHE A 142 14.57 -19.96 -8.09
C PHE A 142 13.28 -20.62 -8.63
N ILE A 143 12.45 -19.89 -9.35
CA ILE A 143 11.21 -20.40 -9.95
C ILE A 143 11.54 -21.50 -10.97
N ALA A 144 12.54 -21.27 -11.84
CA ALA A 144 12.92 -22.21 -12.86
C ALA A 144 13.48 -23.52 -12.29
N GLU A 145 14.24 -23.43 -11.21
CA GLU A 145 14.83 -24.59 -10.53
C GLU A 145 13.85 -25.36 -9.64
N ASN A 146 12.73 -24.73 -9.24
CA ASN A 146 11.77 -25.28 -8.28
C ASN A 146 10.31 -25.27 -8.83
N ALA A 147 10.14 -25.56 -10.12
CA ALA A 147 8.83 -25.49 -10.77
C ALA A 147 7.76 -26.38 -10.11
N ASP A 148 8.13 -27.60 -9.70
CA ASP A 148 7.22 -28.53 -9.02
C ASP A 148 6.78 -27.99 -7.65
N LEU A 149 7.69 -27.34 -6.93
CA LEU A 149 7.40 -26.67 -5.66
C LEU A 149 6.46 -25.48 -5.85
N MET A 150 6.64 -24.68 -6.90
CA MET A 150 5.73 -23.56 -7.22
C MET A 150 4.32 -24.04 -7.51
N GLU A 151 4.18 -25.16 -8.19
CA GLU A 151 2.88 -25.79 -8.44
C GLU A 151 2.26 -26.33 -7.12
N GLU A 152 3.04 -27.05 -6.31
CA GLU A 152 2.60 -27.56 -5.00
C GLU A 152 2.12 -26.46 -4.05
N LEU A 153 2.83 -25.36 -3.98
CA LEU A 153 2.46 -24.18 -3.18
C LEU A 153 1.22 -23.46 -3.73
N GLY A 154 0.89 -23.65 -5.00
CA GLY A 154 -0.26 -23.00 -5.65
C GLY A 154 0.04 -21.62 -6.19
N VAL A 155 1.29 -21.30 -6.51
CA VAL A 155 1.70 -20.01 -7.13
C VAL A 155 0.95 -19.76 -8.42
N ASN A 156 0.69 -20.81 -9.23
CA ASN A 156 -0.04 -20.72 -10.48
C ASN A 156 -1.53 -20.38 -10.34
N ASP A 157 -2.07 -20.46 -9.13
CA ASP A 157 -3.45 -20.09 -8.79
C ASP A 157 -3.59 -18.63 -8.34
N ILE A 158 -2.48 -17.92 -8.16
CA ILE A 158 -2.49 -16.49 -7.87
C ILE A 158 -3.06 -15.73 -9.08
N HIS A 159 -4.00 -14.82 -8.83
CA HIS A 159 -4.65 -14.06 -9.88
C HIS A 159 -3.64 -13.22 -10.66
N PRO A 160 -3.51 -13.37 -12.00
CA PRO A 160 -2.43 -12.75 -12.77
C PRO A 160 -2.44 -11.22 -12.71
N ASN A 161 -3.62 -10.58 -12.74
CA ASN A 161 -3.72 -9.12 -12.61
C ASN A 161 -3.22 -8.64 -11.24
N ILE A 162 -3.55 -9.37 -10.17
CA ILE A 162 -3.14 -9.02 -8.80
C ILE A 162 -1.64 -9.24 -8.59
N ASN A 163 -1.05 -10.21 -9.28
CA ASN A 163 0.39 -10.52 -9.23
C ASN A 163 1.25 -9.60 -10.11
N ALA A 164 0.66 -8.97 -11.12
CA ALA A 164 1.39 -8.17 -12.12
C ALA A 164 2.29 -7.06 -11.53
N PRO A 165 1.93 -6.35 -10.44
CA PRO A 165 2.80 -5.31 -9.87
C PRO A 165 4.16 -5.79 -9.36
N PHE A 166 4.32 -7.11 -9.11
CA PHE A 166 5.58 -7.71 -8.66
C PHE A 166 6.41 -8.28 -9.82
N GLN A 167 5.97 -8.07 -11.06
CA GLN A 167 6.71 -8.35 -12.28
C GLN A 167 7.23 -7.03 -12.87
N ILE A 168 8.52 -6.75 -12.68
CA ILE A 168 9.16 -5.49 -13.03
C ILE A 168 10.27 -5.79 -14.03
N ASP A 169 10.27 -5.10 -15.18
CA ASP A 169 11.26 -5.28 -16.24
C ASP A 169 11.43 -6.75 -16.70
N GLY A 170 10.32 -7.50 -16.71
CA GLY A 170 10.28 -8.91 -17.12
C GLY A 170 10.86 -9.88 -16.10
N LYS A 171 11.08 -9.45 -14.85
CA LYS A 171 11.52 -10.27 -13.72
C LYS A 171 10.50 -10.28 -12.61
N THR A 172 10.44 -11.37 -11.86
CA THR A 172 9.55 -11.57 -10.71
C THR A 172 10.29 -11.24 -9.42
N TYR A 173 9.73 -10.35 -8.59
CA TYR A 173 10.32 -9.94 -7.31
C TYR A 173 9.51 -10.36 -6.09
N GLY A 174 8.61 -11.29 -6.26
CA GLY A 174 7.73 -11.87 -5.24
C GLY A 174 6.40 -12.29 -5.83
N PHE A 175 5.56 -12.88 -5.00
CA PHE A 175 4.21 -13.29 -5.36
C PHE A 175 3.21 -12.53 -4.52
N ALA A 176 2.09 -12.11 -5.13
CA ALA A 176 1.03 -11.47 -4.40
C ALA A 176 0.47 -12.41 -3.31
N TRP A 177 0.45 -11.94 -2.06
CA TRP A 177 -0.16 -12.63 -0.94
C TRP A 177 -1.61 -12.22 -0.76
N ASP A 178 -1.83 -10.92 -0.74
CA ASP A 178 -3.12 -10.27 -0.54
C ASP A 178 -3.32 -9.13 -1.51
N TRP A 179 -4.56 -8.66 -1.55
CA TRP A 179 -4.90 -7.45 -2.27
C TRP A 179 -6.14 -6.79 -1.68
N ASN A 180 -6.37 -5.56 -2.04
CA ASN A 180 -7.54 -4.78 -1.69
C ASN A 180 -7.88 -3.84 -2.84
N ASN A 181 -9.17 -3.65 -3.10
CA ASN A 181 -9.65 -2.56 -3.95
C ASN A 181 -10.68 -1.72 -3.20
N ILE A 182 -10.93 -0.54 -3.72
CA ILE A 182 -11.94 0.35 -3.16
C ILE A 182 -13.32 -0.07 -3.67
N VAL A 183 -14.21 -0.33 -2.71
CA VAL A 183 -15.64 -0.59 -2.89
C VAL A 183 -16.45 0.38 -2.05
N MET A 184 -17.74 0.47 -2.29
CA MET A 184 -18.66 1.26 -1.45
C MET A 184 -19.25 0.37 -0.37
N PHE A 185 -18.92 0.63 0.90
CA PHE A 185 -19.57 0.06 2.06
C PHE A 185 -20.90 0.77 2.28
N LEU A 186 -21.96 0.03 2.56
CA LEU A 186 -23.34 0.50 2.70
C LEU A 186 -23.84 0.14 4.09
N ASN A 187 -24.19 1.13 4.91
CA ASN A 187 -24.76 0.92 6.24
C ASN A 187 -26.23 0.54 6.11
N LYS A 188 -26.56 -0.74 6.28
CA LYS A 188 -27.93 -1.29 6.07
C LYS A 188 -28.96 -0.66 7.01
N ASP A 189 -28.58 -0.30 8.22
CA ASP A 189 -29.48 0.35 9.18
C ASP A 189 -29.91 1.73 8.72
N VAL A 190 -28.99 2.55 8.21
CA VAL A 190 -29.28 3.90 7.70
C VAL A 190 -30.17 3.83 6.45
N PHE A 191 -29.91 2.88 5.56
CA PHE A 191 -30.75 2.63 4.39
C PHE A 191 -32.18 2.18 4.81
N ALA A 192 -32.28 1.23 5.75
CA ALA A 192 -33.57 0.74 6.24
C ALA A 192 -34.38 1.82 6.97
N GLU A 193 -33.73 2.69 7.77
CA GLU A 193 -34.40 3.80 8.47
C GLU A 193 -35.12 4.74 7.49
N LYS A 194 -34.56 4.92 6.29
CA LYS A 194 -35.13 5.78 5.27
C LYS A 194 -36.01 5.03 4.25
N ASN A 195 -36.16 3.71 4.39
CA ASN A 195 -36.81 2.82 3.42
C ASN A 195 -36.21 2.98 2.00
N ILE A 196 -34.90 3.08 1.92
CA ILE A 196 -34.16 3.13 0.65
C ILE A 196 -33.53 1.74 0.43
N GLU A 197 -33.73 1.19 -0.76
CA GLU A 197 -33.10 -0.07 -1.16
C GLU A 197 -31.62 0.13 -1.42
N LEU A 198 -30.80 -0.90 -1.12
CA LEU A 198 -29.38 -0.90 -1.48
C LEU A 198 -29.21 -0.78 -3.01
N PRO A 199 -28.20 -0.05 -3.49
CA PRO A 199 -28.01 0.16 -4.91
C PRO A 199 -27.70 -1.14 -5.65
N SER A 200 -28.25 -1.28 -6.85
CA SER A 200 -27.94 -2.37 -7.77
C SER A 200 -26.52 -2.23 -8.36
N ALA A 201 -25.99 -3.31 -8.92
CA ALA A 201 -24.63 -3.33 -9.49
C ALA A 201 -24.43 -2.36 -10.67
N ASP A 202 -25.50 -1.90 -11.31
CA ASP A 202 -25.50 -1.00 -12.46
C ASP A 202 -25.70 0.49 -12.12
N TRP A 203 -25.67 0.86 -10.82
CA TRP A 203 -25.80 2.24 -10.39
C TRP A 203 -24.70 3.15 -10.94
N ASP A 204 -25.05 4.41 -11.14
CA ASP A 204 -24.19 5.44 -11.70
C ASP A 204 -24.07 6.67 -10.77
N LYS A 205 -23.36 7.68 -11.24
CA LYS A 205 -23.15 8.95 -10.54
C LYS A 205 -24.46 9.62 -10.12
N ASP A 206 -25.46 9.61 -10.98
CA ASP A 206 -26.73 10.29 -10.71
C ASP A 206 -27.52 9.55 -9.63
N LYS A 207 -27.57 8.21 -9.71
CA LYS A 207 -28.21 7.38 -8.69
C LYS A 207 -27.48 7.45 -7.35
N PHE A 208 -26.16 7.47 -7.37
CA PHE A 208 -25.36 7.69 -6.16
C PHE A 208 -25.71 9.02 -5.48
N LEU A 209 -25.78 10.11 -6.25
CA LEU A 209 -26.09 11.42 -5.70
C LEU A 209 -27.53 11.50 -5.18
N GLU A 210 -28.50 10.89 -5.89
CA GLU A 210 -29.89 10.76 -5.41
C GLU A 210 -29.95 10.06 -4.05
N ILE A 211 -29.27 8.91 -3.91
CA ILE A 211 -29.23 8.15 -2.66
C ILE A 211 -28.49 8.95 -1.57
N ALA A 212 -27.35 9.54 -1.88
CA ALA A 212 -26.58 10.32 -0.93
C ALA A 212 -27.38 11.52 -0.38
N GLN A 213 -28.15 12.21 -1.22
CA GLN A 213 -29.04 13.29 -0.81
C GLN A 213 -30.19 12.79 0.08
N ALA A 214 -30.81 11.67 -0.28
CA ALA A 214 -31.91 11.09 0.48
C ALA A 214 -31.48 10.56 1.86
N LEU A 215 -30.21 10.10 1.97
CA LEU A 215 -29.59 9.64 3.22
C LEU A 215 -28.85 10.76 3.99
N THR A 216 -29.00 12.03 3.57
CA THR A 216 -28.46 13.19 4.31
C THR A 216 -29.60 13.88 5.05
N TYR A 217 -29.60 13.80 6.38
CA TYR A 217 -30.68 14.32 7.22
C TYR A 217 -30.20 14.64 8.66
N GLU A 218 -31.07 15.29 9.43
CA GLU A 218 -30.84 15.52 10.87
C GLU A 218 -31.48 14.39 11.68
N LYS A 219 -30.76 13.85 12.65
CA LYS A 219 -31.24 12.87 13.62
C LYS A 219 -30.76 13.23 15.01
N ASP A 220 -31.69 13.42 15.94
CA ASP A 220 -31.40 13.78 17.35
C ASP A 220 -30.50 15.01 17.52
N GLY A 221 -30.53 15.93 16.56
CA GLY A 221 -29.73 17.15 16.53
C GLY A 221 -28.32 16.98 15.94
N GLU A 222 -28.00 15.80 15.42
CA GLU A 222 -26.78 15.52 14.69
C GLU A 222 -27.08 15.29 13.21
N LYS A 223 -26.16 15.68 12.35
CA LYS A 223 -26.28 15.48 10.90
C LYS A 223 -25.77 14.10 10.51
N VAL A 224 -26.62 13.33 9.85
CA VAL A 224 -26.24 12.12 9.11
C VAL A 224 -25.90 12.52 7.69
N TYR A 225 -24.78 12.01 7.18
CA TYR A 225 -24.31 12.27 5.84
C TYR A 225 -24.51 11.04 4.95
N GLY A 226 -24.90 11.27 3.71
CA GLY A 226 -25.09 10.20 2.75
C GLY A 226 -23.79 9.50 2.35
N THR A 227 -22.65 10.23 2.40
CA THR A 227 -21.35 9.67 2.01
C THR A 227 -20.20 10.47 2.62
N VAL A 228 -18.95 10.10 2.23
CA VAL A 228 -17.70 10.81 2.51
C VAL A 228 -17.03 11.18 1.19
N ALA A 229 -16.40 12.34 1.14
CA ALA A 229 -15.50 12.70 0.05
C ALA A 229 -14.07 12.22 0.40
N PRO A 230 -13.49 11.28 -0.38
CA PRO A 230 -12.12 10.84 -0.15
C PRO A 230 -11.11 11.93 -0.51
N THR A 231 -9.99 11.94 0.19
CA THR A 231 -8.88 12.88 -0.08
C THR A 231 -7.52 12.19 -0.17
N ASP A 232 -7.42 10.92 0.21
CA ASP A 232 -6.18 10.15 0.15
C ASP A 232 -5.90 9.63 -1.26
N TYR A 233 -4.61 9.42 -1.55
CA TYR A 233 -4.12 9.01 -2.86
C TYR A 233 -4.79 7.73 -3.38
N PHE A 234 -4.93 6.70 -2.53
CA PHE A 234 -5.45 5.40 -2.96
C PHE A 234 -6.94 5.46 -3.31
N THR A 235 -7.74 6.02 -2.41
CA THR A 235 -9.21 6.07 -2.60
C THR A 235 -9.59 7.02 -3.74
N VAL A 236 -8.90 8.17 -3.86
CA VAL A 236 -9.13 9.11 -4.98
C VAL A 236 -8.72 8.49 -6.31
N THR A 237 -7.64 7.70 -6.37
CA THR A 237 -7.23 7.00 -7.60
C THR A 237 -8.34 6.06 -8.11
N ALA A 238 -9.09 5.41 -7.21
CA ALA A 238 -10.24 4.59 -7.61
C ALA A 238 -11.32 5.40 -8.32
N TRP A 239 -11.63 6.61 -7.85
CA TRP A 239 -12.55 7.52 -8.51
C TRP A 239 -12.01 8.06 -9.83
N LEU A 240 -10.72 8.35 -9.91
CA LEU A 240 -10.06 8.75 -11.16
C LEU A 240 -10.16 7.65 -12.21
N TYR A 241 -9.82 6.40 -11.87
CA TYR A 241 -9.93 5.27 -12.82
C TYR A 241 -11.37 5.06 -13.27
N ASN A 242 -12.33 5.25 -12.37
CA ASN A 242 -13.76 5.18 -12.68
C ASN A 242 -14.22 6.26 -13.68
N ASN A 243 -13.46 7.36 -13.84
CA ASN A 243 -13.71 8.41 -14.84
C ASN A 243 -12.68 8.44 -15.97
N ASN A 244 -12.02 7.32 -16.29
CA ASN A 244 -10.96 7.23 -17.30
C ASN A 244 -9.80 8.22 -17.08
N ALA A 245 -9.56 8.62 -15.84
CA ALA A 245 -8.44 9.47 -15.44
C ALA A 245 -7.44 8.67 -14.60
N SER A 246 -6.29 9.26 -14.33
CA SER A 246 -5.26 8.69 -13.45
C SER A 246 -4.40 9.82 -12.87
N VAL A 247 -3.64 9.49 -11.82
CA VAL A 247 -2.67 10.46 -11.27
C VAL A 247 -1.48 10.61 -12.22
N LEU A 248 -0.99 9.50 -12.77
CA LEU A 248 0.14 9.45 -13.69
C LEU A 248 -0.27 8.85 -15.03
N ASN A 249 0.54 9.03 -16.05
CA ASN A 249 0.43 8.29 -17.31
C ASN A 249 0.82 6.80 -17.10
N GLU A 250 0.60 5.98 -18.12
CA GLU A 250 0.80 4.53 -18.03
C GLU A 250 2.25 4.17 -17.65
N ASP A 251 3.24 4.88 -18.18
CA ASP A 251 4.66 4.66 -17.91
C ASP A 251 5.13 5.29 -16.59
N MET A 252 4.25 5.92 -15.84
CA MET A 252 4.52 6.62 -14.57
C MET A 252 5.63 7.70 -14.69
N THR A 253 5.79 8.28 -15.88
CA THR A 253 6.81 9.29 -16.17
C THR A 253 6.26 10.72 -16.18
N LYS A 254 4.93 10.87 -16.08
CA LYS A 254 4.24 12.16 -16.19
C LYS A 254 2.97 12.18 -15.37
N CYS A 255 2.70 13.30 -14.72
CA CYS A 255 1.45 13.53 -14.02
C CYS A 255 0.33 13.91 -15.00
N THR A 256 -0.88 13.40 -14.75
CA THR A 256 -2.08 13.63 -15.56
C THR A 256 -3.26 14.21 -14.78
N LEU A 257 -3.01 14.73 -13.57
CA LEU A 257 -4.05 15.32 -12.71
C LEU A 257 -4.69 16.58 -13.31
N ASN A 258 -4.05 17.21 -14.27
CA ASN A 258 -4.59 18.37 -14.99
C ASN A 258 -5.39 17.98 -16.25
N SER A 259 -5.66 16.69 -16.48
CA SER A 259 -6.60 16.28 -17.53
C SER A 259 -8.03 16.70 -17.22
N PRO A 260 -8.88 16.94 -18.23
CA PRO A 260 -10.27 17.32 -18.01
C PRO A 260 -11.04 16.32 -17.14
N GLU A 261 -10.80 15.03 -17.36
CA GLU A 261 -11.46 13.94 -16.63
C GLU A 261 -10.99 13.87 -15.17
N ALA A 262 -9.71 14.15 -14.89
CA ALA A 262 -9.19 14.22 -13.53
C ALA A 262 -9.75 15.42 -12.78
N ILE A 263 -9.75 16.61 -13.40
CA ILE A 263 -10.33 17.83 -12.83
C ILE A 263 -11.84 17.63 -12.57
N GLU A 264 -12.59 17.03 -13.52
CA GLU A 264 -14.02 16.72 -13.31
C GLU A 264 -14.22 15.78 -12.10
N THR A 265 -13.38 14.77 -11.97
CA THR A 265 -13.48 13.83 -10.84
C THR A 265 -13.23 14.52 -9.51
N ILE A 266 -12.14 15.26 -9.37
CA ILE A 266 -11.83 15.99 -8.13
C ILE A 266 -12.89 17.06 -7.84
N GLN A 267 -13.42 17.74 -8.86
CA GLN A 267 -14.51 18.69 -8.71
C GLN A 267 -15.78 18.01 -8.20
N PHE A 268 -16.11 16.82 -8.70
CA PHE A 268 -17.25 16.06 -8.21
C PHE A 268 -17.09 15.68 -6.72
N LEU A 269 -15.92 15.20 -6.31
CA LEU A 269 -15.63 14.88 -4.90
C LEU A 269 -15.72 16.13 -4.01
N TYR A 270 -15.17 17.25 -4.45
CA TYR A 270 -15.32 18.54 -3.77
C TYR A 270 -16.78 18.99 -3.67
N ASP A 271 -17.55 18.82 -4.74
CA ASP A 271 -18.95 19.19 -4.81
C ASP A 271 -19.83 18.36 -3.82
N LEU A 272 -19.45 17.12 -3.48
CA LEU A 272 -20.15 16.33 -2.45
C LEU A 272 -20.21 17.07 -1.10
N VAL A 273 -19.17 17.81 -0.78
CA VAL A 273 -19.08 18.60 0.46
C VAL A 273 -19.77 19.95 0.30
N TYR A 274 -19.36 20.75 -0.68
CA TYR A 274 -19.63 22.18 -0.71
C TYR A 274 -20.85 22.58 -1.55
N LYS A 275 -21.24 21.77 -2.53
CA LYS A 275 -22.41 22.04 -3.38
C LYS A 275 -23.62 21.21 -2.98
N TYR A 276 -23.40 19.91 -2.78
CA TYR A 276 -24.49 18.99 -2.45
C TYR A 276 -24.69 18.83 -0.94
N GLY A 277 -23.66 19.08 -0.13
CA GLY A 277 -23.72 18.99 1.33
C GLY A 277 -24.02 17.59 1.86
N VAL A 278 -23.69 16.56 1.06
CA VAL A 278 -23.94 15.14 1.37
C VAL A 278 -22.77 14.44 2.06
N ALA A 279 -21.61 15.11 2.15
CA ALA A 279 -20.43 14.64 2.83
C ALA A 279 -19.98 15.65 3.88
N PRO A 280 -19.38 15.22 5.01
CA PRO A 280 -18.74 16.14 5.96
C PRO A 280 -17.52 16.78 5.32
N SER A 281 -17.13 17.98 5.81
CA SER A 281 -15.86 18.59 5.41
C SER A 281 -14.70 17.73 5.92
N PRO A 282 -13.76 17.33 5.05
CA PRO A 282 -12.58 16.59 5.49
C PRO A 282 -11.78 17.40 6.51
N SER A 283 -11.37 16.74 7.58
CA SER A 283 -10.53 17.35 8.62
C SER A 283 -9.54 16.32 9.15
N ALA A 284 -8.38 16.78 9.62
CA ALA A 284 -7.41 15.90 10.25
C ALA A 284 -8.04 15.20 11.46
N GLY A 285 -7.97 13.87 11.48
CA GLY A 285 -8.53 13.05 12.56
C GLY A 285 -10.02 12.74 12.44
N LEU A 286 -10.66 13.01 11.30
CA LEU A 286 -12.02 12.53 11.02
C LEU A 286 -12.02 11.00 10.92
N ASP A 287 -12.59 10.34 11.94
CA ASP A 287 -12.71 8.87 11.96
C ASP A 287 -13.97 8.42 11.21
N THR A 288 -13.83 8.25 9.91
CA THR A 288 -14.93 7.86 9.02
C THR A 288 -15.46 6.46 9.31
N SER A 289 -14.63 5.56 9.82
CA SER A 289 -15.03 4.20 10.20
C SER A 289 -15.96 4.22 11.41
N ASN A 290 -15.62 4.99 12.45
CA ASN A 290 -16.52 5.15 13.60
C ASN A 290 -17.80 5.89 13.24
N LEU A 291 -17.73 6.91 12.39
CA LEU A 291 -18.94 7.60 11.92
C LEU A 291 -19.86 6.67 11.12
N PHE A 292 -19.29 5.77 10.31
CA PHE A 292 -20.04 4.77 9.57
C PHE A 292 -20.72 3.76 10.51
N MET A 293 -19.98 3.20 11.47
CA MET A 293 -20.54 2.26 12.45
C MET A 293 -21.63 2.89 13.34
N ASN A 294 -21.48 4.16 13.68
CA ASN A 294 -22.48 4.90 14.47
C ASN A 294 -23.68 5.40 13.66
N GLY A 295 -23.76 5.10 12.35
CA GLY A 295 -24.85 5.52 11.49
C GLY A 295 -24.84 6.99 11.12
N GLN A 296 -23.74 7.70 11.33
CA GLN A 296 -23.56 9.11 10.94
C GLN A 296 -23.08 9.26 9.48
N ILE A 297 -22.64 8.18 8.85
CA ILE A 297 -22.31 8.07 7.43
C ILE A 297 -23.03 6.84 6.87
N ALA A 298 -23.77 7.01 5.78
CA ALA A 298 -24.54 5.93 5.15
C ALA A 298 -23.71 5.10 4.15
N MET A 299 -22.82 5.75 3.39
CA MET A 299 -21.99 5.14 2.35
C MET A 299 -20.53 5.56 2.53
N LEU A 300 -19.62 4.58 2.54
CA LEU A 300 -18.19 4.80 2.75
C LEU A 300 -17.36 4.06 1.69
N GLY A 301 -16.71 4.81 0.79
CA GLY A 301 -15.73 4.24 -0.12
C GLY A 301 -14.47 3.81 0.65
N ASN A 302 -14.19 2.50 0.70
CA ASN A 302 -13.05 1.97 1.46
C ASN A 302 -12.63 0.59 0.95
N GLY A 303 -11.50 0.09 1.45
CA GLY A 303 -11.00 -1.26 1.17
C GLY A 303 -11.39 -2.30 2.23
N ARG A 304 -11.09 -3.56 1.96
CA ARG A 304 -11.43 -4.69 2.84
C ARG A 304 -10.74 -4.61 4.20
N TRP A 305 -9.62 -3.89 4.31
CA TRP A 305 -8.96 -3.64 5.61
C TRP A 305 -9.89 -3.06 6.69
N SER A 306 -10.99 -2.43 6.29
CA SER A 306 -12.01 -1.93 7.24
C SER A 306 -12.76 -3.04 7.96
N ILE A 307 -12.84 -4.24 7.39
CA ILE A 307 -13.65 -5.34 7.94
C ILE A 307 -13.14 -5.79 9.31
N ALA A 308 -11.83 -5.79 9.53
CA ALA A 308 -11.27 -6.12 10.84
C ALA A 308 -11.80 -5.16 11.93
N SER A 309 -11.84 -3.86 11.65
CA SER A 309 -12.40 -2.86 12.57
C SER A 309 -13.91 -3.05 12.78
N LEU A 310 -14.67 -3.33 11.73
CA LEU A 310 -16.11 -3.60 11.84
C LEU A 310 -16.36 -4.84 12.71
N ALA A 311 -15.64 -5.93 12.47
CA ALA A 311 -15.75 -7.18 13.23
C ALA A 311 -15.36 -7.00 14.71
N ASN A 312 -14.28 -6.29 15.00
CA ASN A 312 -13.84 -6.01 16.38
C ASN A 312 -14.85 -5.18 17.17
N ASN A 313 -15.66 -4.37 16.47
CA ASN A 313 -16.76 -3.60 17.06
C ASN A 313 -18.11 -4.31 16.99
N ASN A 314 -18.17 -5.58 16.54
CA ASN A 314 -19.40 -6.36 16.34
C ASN A 314 -20.43 -5.66 15.43
N PHE A 315 -19.94 -4.93 14.42
CA PHE A 315 -20.79 -4.27 13.44
C PHE A 315 -20.95 -5.17 12.22
N GLU A 316 -22.16 -5.72 12.02
CA GLU A 316 -22.47 -6.70 10.97
C GLU A 316 -23.53 -6.18 9.96
N ASP A 317 -24.19 -5.06 10.27
CA ASP A 317 -25.29 -4.51 9.47
C ASP A 317 -24.78 -3.65 8.31
N TYR A 318 -23.94 -4.24 7.47
CA TYR A 318 -23.41 -3.62 6.26
C TYR A 318 -23.42 -4.58 5.07
N ASP A 319 -23.33 -4.02 3.88
CA ASP A 319 -23.02 -4.74 2.66
C ASP A 319 -22.07 -3.88 1.80
N ILE A 320 -21.64 -4.39 0.66
CA ILE A 320 -20.77 -3.67 -0.26
C ILE A 320 -21.36 -3.63 -1.68
N GLN A 321 -20.97 -2.60 -2.42
CA GLN A 321 -21.22 -2.49 -3.85
C GLN A 321 -20.00 -1.89 -4.54
N ALA A 322 -19.84 -2.12 -5.85
CA ALA A 322 -18.86 -1.40 -6.67
C ALA A 322 -19.07 0.12 -6.53
N LEU A 323 -18.04 0.92 -6.73
CA LEU A 323 -18.22 2.37 -6.84
C LEU A 323 -19.24 2.68 -7.94
N PRO A 324 -20.06 3.75 -7.78
CA PRO A 324 -21.01 4.16 -8.82
C PRO A 324 -20.27 4.50 -10.10
N ALA A 325 -20.77 4.06 -11.25
CA ALA A 325 -20.12 4.37 -12.51
C ALA A 325 -20.09 5.88 -12.77
N LEU A 326 -18.91 6.42 -13.06
CA LEU A 326 -18.76 7.75 -13.68
C LEU A 326 -18.77 7.57 -15.21
N SER A 327 -17.62 7.35 -15.81
CA SER A 327 -17.48 6.97 -17.23
C SER A 327 -17.27 5.45 -17.41
N THR A 328 -16.76 4.79 -16.38
CA THR A 328 -16.50 3.35 -16.35
C THR A 328 -16.91 2.74 -15.01
N ARG A 329 -16.53 1.48 -14.77
CA ARG A 329 -16.70 0.79 -13.48
C ARG A 329 -15.36 0.28 -12.94
N GLN A 330 -14.26 0.90 -13.36
CA GLN A 330 -12.93 0.53 -12.87
C GLN A 330 -12.74 1.03 -11.45
N SER A 331 -11.96 0.27 -10.67
CA SER A 331 -11.50 0.66 -9.34
C SER A 331 -10.00 0.50 -9.26
N ALA A 332 -9.38 1.14 -8.28
CA ALA A 332 -7.99 0.94 -7.96
C ALA A 332 -7.81 -0.25 -7.02
N PHE A 333 -6.73 -1.01 -7.21
CA PHE A 333 -6.30 -2.00 -6.23
C PHE A 333 -4.85 -1.77 -5.79
N GLY A 334 -4.54 -2.21 -4.59
CA GLY A 334 -3.19 -2.43 -4.09
C GLY A 334 -3.04 -3.89 -3.72
N SER A 335 -1.84 -4.43 -3.88
CA SER A 335 -1.49 -5.79 -3.47
C SER A 335 -0.20 -5.80 -2.66
N GLY A 336 0.00 -6.87 -1.93
CA GLY A 336 1.18 -7.01 -1.11
C GLY A 336 1.86 -8.35 -1.31
N SER A 337 3.17 -8.37 -1.08
CA SER A 337 4.04 -9.54 -1.25
C SER A 337 5.11 -9.60 -0.16
N PHE A 338 5.98 -10.59 -0.28
CA PHE A 338 7.14 -10.79 0.58
C PHE A 338 8.43 -10.85 -0.24
N PRO A 339 8.91 -9.72 -0.83
CA PRO A 339 10.16 -9.72 -1.56
C PRO A 339 11.33 -10.16 -0.67
N VAL A 340 12.29 -10.84 -1.28
CA VAL A 340 13.58 -11.19 -0.67
C VAL A 340 14.55 -10.05 -0.90
N LEU A 341 15.20 -9.60 0.18
CA LEU A 341 16.07 -8.44 0.12
C LEU A 341 17.50 -8.82 -0.21
N SER A 342 18.22 -7.92 -0.89
CA SER A 342 19.62 -8.12 -1.32
C SER A 342 20.62 -8.21 -0.14
N SER A 343 20.18 -7.90 1.08
CA SER A 343 20.96 -8.08 2.31
C SER A 343 21.05 -9.53 2.78
N THR A 344 20.22 -10.43 2.26
CA THR A 344 20.18 -11.84 2.68
C THR A 344 21.48 -12.59 2.37
N LYS A 345 21.85 -13.52 3.24
CA LYS A 345 22.91 -14.50 3.02
C LYS A 345 22.36 -15.89 2.65
N HIS A 346 21.03 -16.03 2.71
CA HIS A 346 20.29 -17.28 2.52
C HIS A 346 19.18 -17.09 1.49
N PRO A 347 19.51 -16.69 0.23
CA PRO A 347 18.50 -16.32 -0.77
C PRO A 347 17.54 -17.46 -1.10
N TYR A 348 18.01 -18.70 -1.11
CA TYR A 348 17.17 -19.86 -1.40
C TYR A 348 16.09 -20.06 -0.31
N GLU A 349 16.50 -20.12 0.95
CA GLU A 349 15.59 -20.33 2.09
C GLU A 349 14.64 -19.14 2.26
N ALA A 350 15.12 -17.94 2.00
CA ALA A 350 14.29 -16.72 2.01
C ALA A 350 13.24 -16.75 0.90
N MET A 351 13.58 -17.17 -0.34
CA MET A 351 12.65 -17.30 -1.45
C MET A 351 11.64 -18.43 -1.22
N LEU A 352 12.07 -19.55 -0.65
CA LEU A 352 11.21 -20.64 -0.24
C LEU A 352 10.16 -20.17 0.78
N PHE A 353 10.60 -19.49 1.83
CA PHE A 353 9.70 -18.96 2.87
C PHE A 353 8.75 -17.90 2.30
N SER A 354 9.26 -16.98 1.50
CA SER A 354 8.45 -15.96 0.81
C SER A 354 7.37 -16.58 -0.08
N SER A 355 7.73 -17.58 -0.90
CA SER A 355 6.79 -18.28 -1.79
C SER A 355 5.73 -19.02 -0.98
N TRP A 356 6.13 -19.67 0.11
CA TRP A 356 5.21 -20.38 1.01
C TRP A 356 4.24 -19.39 1.69
N LEU A 357 4.73 -18.26 2.21
CA LEU A 357 3.90 -17.21 2.78
C LEU A 357 2.88 -16.68 1.78
N SER A 358 3.34 -16.43 0.55
CA SER A 358 2.48 -15.82 -0.47
C SER A 358 1.41 -16.78 -0.99
N ALA A 359 1.73 -18.08 -1.17
CA ALA A 359 0.88 -18.96 -1.96
C ALA A 359 0.32 -20.17 -1.20
N SER A 360 0.89 -20.57 -0.05
CA SER A 360 0.39 -21.79 0.62
C SER A 360 -1.09 -21.65 1.03
N SER A 361 -1.83 -22.75 0.93
CA SER A 361 -3.24 -22.78 1.33
C SER A 361 -3.43 -22.37 2.77
N PHE A 362 -2.52 -22.76 3.66
CA PHE A 362 -2.60 -22.39 5.07
C PHE A 362 -2.52 -20.86 5.23
N SER A 363 -1.53 -20.21 4.62
CA SER A 363 -1.38 -18.76 4.69
C SER A 363 -2.60 -18.04 4.10
N GLN A 364 -3.00 -18.42 2.90
CA GLN A 364 -4.11 -17.79 2.19
C GLN A 364 -5.48 -18.00 2.88
N GLU A 365 -5.77 -19.20 3.38
CA GLU A 365 -7.07 -19.52 3.98
C GLU A 365 -7.21 -19.07 5.43
N THR A 366 -6.12 -19.09 6.19
CA THR A 366 -6.19 -18.85 7.64
C THR A 366 -6.08 -17.37 7.97
N PHE A 367 -5.16 -16.66 7.34
CA PHE A 367 -4.81 -15.29 7.74
C PHE A 367 -5.52 -14.19 6.96
N LEU A 368 -6.03 -14.46 5.77
CA LEU A 368 -6.70 -13.46 4.95
C LEU A 368 -8.22 -13.42 5.15
N LYS A 369 -8.74 -14.13 6.13
CA LYS A 369 -10.20 -14.16 6.39
C LYS A 369 -10.77 -12.80 6.79
N THR A 370 -10.00 -11.96 7.48
CA THR A 370 -10.52 -10.72 8.08
C THR A 370 -9.90 -9.45 7.52
N ASP A 371 -8.61 -9.47 7.11
CA ASP A 371 -7.85 -8.24 6.85
C ASP A 371 -7.80 -7.83 5.38
N SER A 372 -7.71 -8.80 4.48
CA SER A 372 -7.47 -8.55 3.05
C SER A 372 -8.16 -9.61 2.20
N VAL A 373 -8.19 -9.42 0.90
CA VAL A 373 -8.65 -10.42 -0.05
C VAL A 373 -7.49 -11.36 -0.37
N PRO A 374 -7.66 -12.69 -0.32
CA PRO A 374 -6.66 -13.63 -0.79
C PRO A 374 -6.30 -13.37 -2.26
N SER A 375 -5.06 -13.62 -2.63
CA SER A 375 -4.63 -13.46 -4.04
C SER A 375 -4.92 -14.67 -4.92
N ARG A 376 -5.09 -15.87 -4.33
CA ARG A 376 -5.40 -17.11 -5.07
C ARG A 376 -6.87 -17.18 -5.45
N ILE A 377 -7.13 -17.50 -6.72
CA ILE A 377 -8.48 -17.57 -7.30
C ILE A 377 -9.33 -18.60 -6.56
N SER A 378 -8.84 -19.84 -6.40
CA SER A 378 -9.57 -20.91 -5.73
C SER A 378 -9.90 -20.59 -4.27
N VAL A 379 -9.02 -19.85 -3.58
CA VAL A 379 -9.21 -19.43 -2.19
C VAL A 379 -10.26 -18.33 -2.10
N MET A 380 -10.23 -17.33 -2.98
CA MET A 380 -11.28 -16.32 -3.06
C MET A 380 -12.66 -16.95 -3.26
N GLU A 381 -12.79 -17.85 -4.23
CA GLU A 381 -14.05 -18.54 -4.56
C GLU A 381 -14.56 -19.43 -3.39
N LYS A 382 -13.64 -19.95 -2.58
CA LYS A 382 -13.98 -20.76 -1.40
C LYS A 382 -14.39 -19.94 -0.19
N ILE A 383 -13.68 -18.84 0.09
CA ILE A 383 -13.81 -18.11 1.35
C ILE A 383 -14.86 -16.99 1.26
N LEU A 384 -14.83 -16.18 0.21
CA LEU A 384 -15.66 -14.98 0.13
C LEU A 384 -17.17 -15.25 0.27
N PRO A 385 -17.74 -16.34 -0.29
CA PRO A 385 -19.15 -16.64 -0.11
C PRO A 385 -19.57 -17.04 1.33
N THR A 386 -18.60 -17.28 2.22
CA THR A 386 -18.85 -17.78 3.57
C THR A 386 -18.73 -16.72 4.66
N MET A 387 -18.49 -15.47 4.27
CA MET A 387 -18.17 -14.36 5.17
C MET A 387 -19.07 -13.16 4.86
N LEU A 388 -19.15 -12.24 5.82
CA LEU A 388 -19.63 -10.89 5.56
C LEU A 388 -18.58 -10.09 4.72
N PRO A 389 -19.04 -9.19 3.91
CA PRO A 389 -20.46 -8.88 3.58
C PRO A 389 -21.11 -9.94 2.67
N GLU A 390 -22.43 -9.92 2.56
CA GLU A 390 -23.19 -10.87 1.71
C GLU A 390 -22.76 -10.80 0.24
N ASN A 391 -22.48 -9.59 -0.27
CA ASN A 391 -21.95 -9.37 -1.62
C ASN A 391 -20.42 -9.52 -1.72
N GLY A 392 -19.80 -10.34 -0.87
CA GLY A 392 -18.35 -10.50 -0.82
C GLY A 392 -17.69 -10.99 -2.10
N MET A 393 -18.43 -11.69 -2.97
CA MET A 393 -17.93 -12.12 -4.29
C MET A 393 -17.58 -10.94 -5.23
N LEU A 394 -18.06 -9.74 -4.93
CA LEU A 394 -17.68 -8.53 -5.66
C LEU A 394 -16.14 -8.33 -5.71
N TRP A 395 -15.41 -8.71 -4.66
CA TRP A 395 -13.96 -8.65 -4.69
C TRP A 395 -13.37 -9.58 -5.74
N ARG A 396 -13.85 -10.84 -5.81
CA ARG A 396 -13.37 -11.78 -6.84
C ARG A 396 -13.65 -11.28 -8.26
N GLU A 397 -14.85 -10.74 -8.48
CA GLU A 397 -15.28 -10.19 -9.77
C GLU A 397 -14.46 -8.93 -10.14
N SER A 398 -14.13 -8.10 -9.15
CA SER A 398 -13.32 -6.91 -9.34
C SER A 398 -11.87 -7.22 -9.74
N ALA A 399 -11.32 -8.36 -9.34
CA ALA A 399 -9.92 -8.72 -9.64
C ALA A 399 -9.61 -8.74 -11.15
N ASP A 400 -10.61 -9.05 -11.98
CA ASP A 400 -10.44 -9.12 -13.43
C ASP A 400 -10.34 -7.73 -14.09
N VAL A 401 -10.91 -6.69 -13.49
CA VAL A 401 -11.08 -5.37 -14.10
C VAL A 401 -10.43 -4.21 -13.35
N ALA A 402 -10.11 -4.39 -12.07
CA ALA A 402 -9.43 -3.35 -11.29
C ALA A 402 -8.01 -3.11 -11.80
N LYS A 403 -7.53 -1.86 -11.68
CA LYS A 403 -6.17 -1.48 -12.03
C LYS A 403 -5.34 -1.28 -10.77
N SER A 404 -4.07 -1.70 -10.82
CA SER A 404 -3.13 -1.37 -9.75
C SER A 404 -3.00 0.14 -9.61
N ILE A 405 -2.85 0.62 -8.36
CA ILE A 405 -2.41 1.99 -8.17
C ILE A 405 -1.05 2.19 -8.85
N GLN A 406 -0.84 3.41 -9.33
CA GLN A 406 0.44 3.80 -9.93
C GLN A 406 1.42 4.14 -8.81
N ALA A 407 2.48 3.36 -8.70
CA ALA A 407 3.46 3.46 -7.62
C ALA A 407 4.89 3.57 -8.18
N PRO A 408 5.29 4.74 -8.73
CA PRO A 408 6.65 4.96 -9.20
C PRO A 408 7.67 4.87 -8.06
N LYS A 409 8.95 4.78 -8.37
CA LYS A 409 10.02 4.77 -7.33
C LYS A 409 9.96 5.99 -6.40
N GLN A 410 9.41 7.12 -6.87
CA GLN A 410 9.22 8.37 -6.12
C GLN A 410 7.86 8.48 -5.42
N LEU A 411 7.10 7.41 -5.26
CA LEU A 411 5.71 7.48 -4.78
C LEU A 411 5.54 8.29 -3.49
N THR A 412 6.47 8.18 -2.55
CA THR A 412 6.41 8.93 -1.27
C THR A 412 6.33 10.45 -1.51
N ASP A 413 7.13 10.98 -2.42
CA ASP A 413 7.14 12.41 -2.73
C ASP A 413 5.93 12.79 -3.57
N VAL A 414 5.51 11.94 -4.51
CA VAL A 414 4.30 12.11 -5.31
C VAL A 414 3.05 12.20 -4.42
N THR A 415 2.90 11.30 -3.46
CA THR A 415 1.77 11.31 -2.52
C THR A 415 1.79 12.54 -1.61
N ALA A 416 2.96 12.97 -1.15
CA ALA A 416 3.06 14.17 -0.33
C ALA A 416 2.59 15.43 -1.07
N VAL A 417 2.92 15.57 -2.36
CA VAL A 417 2.42 16.66 -3.21
C VAL A 417 0.92 16.53 -3.46
N PHE A 418 0.44 15.33 -3.76
CA PHE A 418 -0.98 15.06 -3.95
C PHE A 418 -1.79 15.48 -2.71
N ASP A 419 -1.42 14.99 -1.53
CA ASP A 419 -2.10 15.27 -0.26
C ASP A 419 -2.08 16.76 0.09
N LYS A 420 -0.96 17.44 -0.20
CA LYS A 420 -0.84 18.90 -0.04
C LYS A 420 -1.92 19.63 -0.84
N TYR A 421 -2.06 19.33 -2.13
CA TYR A 421 -3.02 20.05 -2.97
C TYR A 421 -4.47 19.64 -2.71
N MET A 422 -4.75 18.37 -2.40
CA MET A 422 -6.05 17.96 -1.91
C MET A 422 -6.46 18.72 -0.64
N SER A 423 -5.55 18.85 0.31
CA SER A 423 -5.78 19.62 1.54
C SER A 423 -6.11 21.10 1.26
N LEU A 424 -5.36 21.76 0.37
CA LEU A 424 -5.61 23.16 0.01
C LEU A 424 -6.97 23.34 -0.70
N ILE A 425 -7.34 22.41 -1.59
CA ILE A 425 -8.63 22.41 -2.30
C ILE A 425 -9.78 22.28 -1.29
N PHE A 426 -9.71 21.27 -0.41
CA PHE A 426 -10.78 21.03 0.56
C PHE A 426 -10.79 22.05 1.73
N ALA A 427 -9.72 22.83 1.91
CA ALA A 427 -9.72 24.02 2.77
C ALA A 427 -10.30 25.27 2.08
N ASN A 428 -10.70 25.19 0.81
CA ASN A 428 -11.11 26.34 -0.01
C ASN A 428 -10.03 27.43 -0.18
N GLU A 429 -8.75 27.05 -0.10
CA GLU A 429 -7.63 27.98 -0.29
C GLU A 429 -7.24 28.14 -1.76
N ILE A 430 -7.58 27.14 -2.59
CA ILE A 430 -7.30 27.13 -4.02
C ILE A 430 -8.47 26.42 -4.76
N SER A 431 -8.70 26.80 -6.03
CA SER A 431 -9.65 26.11 -6.89
C SER A 431 -9.17 24.69 -7.23
N VAL A 432 -10.10 23.80 -7.59
CA VAL A 432 -9.73 22.44 -8.04
C VAL A 432 -8.80 22.50 -9.24
N GLU A 433 -9.14 23.30 -10.25
CA GLU A 433 -8.34 23.44 -11.48
C GLU A 433 -6.93 23.97 -11.20
N ASP A 434 -6.78 25.04 -10.41
CA ASP A 434 -5.46 25.58 -10.06
C ASP A 434 -4.66 24.60 -9.19
N GLY A 435 -5.32 23.90 -8.27
CA GLY A 435 -4.70 22.90 -7.42
C GLY A 435 -4.14 21.74 -8.22
N MET A 436 -4.92 21.18 -9.14
CA MET A 436 -4.50 20.07 -9.99
C MET A 436 -3.40 20.48 -10.98
N ASN A 437 -3.47 21.68 -11.56
CA ASN A 437 -2.40 22.20 -12.40
C ASN A 437 -1.06 22.31 -11.65
N LYS A 438 -1.08 22.87 -10.44
CA LYS A 438 0.14 22.99 -9.60
C LYS A 438 0.65 21.64 -9.11
N ALA A 439 -0.25 20.72 -8.73
CA ALA A 439 0.14 19.36 -8.38
C ALA A 439 0.85 18.68 -9.55
N THR A 440 0.32 18.84 -10.77
CA THR A 440 0.94 18.30 -11.98
C THR A 440 2.34 18.84 -12.20
N GLU A 441 2.55 20.15 -12.08
CA GLU A 441 3.87 20.76 -12.25
C GLU A 441 4.90 20.26 -11.21
N GLU A 442 4.50 20.16 -9.93
CA GLU A 442 5.40 19.70 -8.88
C GLU A 442 5.70 18.20 -9.00
N ILE A 443 4.70 17.36 -9.32
CA ILE A 443 4.87 15.91 -9.51
C ILE A 443 5.75 15.63 -10.75
N ASP A 444 5.54 16.34 -11.87
CA ASP A 444 6.38 16.20 -13.07
C ASP A 444 7.86 16.51 -12.77
N ALA A 445 8.13 17.50 -11.91
CA ALA A 445 9.50 17.82 -11.48
C ALA A 445 10.14 16.66 -10.67
N ILE A 446 9.37 16.04 -9.76
CA ILE A 446 9.80 14.86 -8.98
C ILE A 446 10.08 13.66 -9.89
N LEU A 447 9.20 13.40 -10.86
CA LEU A 447 9.34 12.26 -11.76
C LEU A 447 10.53 12.40 -12.73
N ALA A 448 11.03 13.61 -12.95
CA ALA A 448 12.18 13.89 -13.80
C ALA A 448 13.55 13.61 -13.12
N GLU A 449 13.58 13.40 -11.79
CA GLU A 449 14.75 13.01 -10.99
C GLU A 449 14.98 11.49 -11.03
#